data_15890b66ee5e14b2f26ef2d3803e4966
#
_entry.id   15890b66ee5e14b2f26ef2d3803e4966
#
_cell.length_a   1.000
_cell.length_b   1.000
_cell.length_c   1.000
_cell.angle_alpha   90.00
_cell.angle_beta   90.00
_cell.angle_gamma   90.00
#
_symmetry.space_group_name_H-M   'P 1'
#
loop_
_entity.id
_entity.type
_entity.pdbx_description
1 polymer ?
#
loop_
_entity_poly.entity_id
_entity_poly.type
_entity_poly.pdbx_seq_one_letter_code
_entity_poly.pdbx_strand_id
1 'polypeptide(L)'
;MTQKIPQTRSFPSSRTRYSFLLCALTCIAIFCFSNSLLASSVKDLKSQQISEILFNIKAYYVDDLSLTKGAQGAFNNQQVEILLDQLDPYSKYLNENDLDALFNNTNGHYTGVGIEVKDIDSDITIVGVVKNSPAKKAGILAGDIIVSVNGTNTQTRSLEQVAALIKDTRFNAVKLTIKRAGQQQPISFAVNRKEINLESATSQLLDSGTGYLAINNFSNHTLHEVALQVAALKNDYRTPLKGLVIDLRDNPGGTLQSAVAVADLFLQSGTIVTTKGRYYDANQAYYAKRGDILKGLPIVVLINENSASAAEILAAALKDNKRATVVGNQSYGKGSVQSLIPLGDGNTALKLTTAKYFTPAGVSIEGVGVTPDVAIAQATLPQSNKAVIIKNEQNKNAPQFEHEILGDLQLVKAKQLLSMQ
;
A
#
# COMPACT_ATOMS: atom_id res chain seq x y z
N MET A 1 38.67 58.21 -11.21
CA MET A 1 37.59 58.41 -10.22
C MET A 1 37.26 57.15 -9.59
N THR A 2 37.77 56.91 -8.40
CA THR A 2 37.68 55.74 -7.57
C THR A 2 36.39 55.82 -6.73
N GLN A 3 35.49 54.85 -6.81
CA GLN A 3 34.37 54.71 -5.86
C GLN A 3 34.54 53.45 -5.02
N LYS A 4 34.47 53.69 -3.71
CA LYS A 4 34.72 52.81 -2.59
C LYS A 4 33.61 51.74 -2.42
N ILE A 5 34.01 50.52 -2.11
CA ILE A 5 33.22 49.44 -1.57
C ILE A 5 32.94 49.71 -0.07
N PRO A 6 31.72 49.62 0.44
CA PRO A 6 31.49 49.64 1.88
C PRO A 6 31.55 48.21 2.46
N GLN A 7 32.20 48.17 3.61
CA GLN A 7 32.50 46.99 4.41
C GLN A 7 31.26 46.33 5.04
N THR A 8 31.39 45.05 5.22
CA THR A 8 30.62 44.08 5.96
C THR A 8 30.14 44.55 7.34
N ARG A 9 28.85 44.39 7.59
CA ARG A 9 28.27 44.37 8.95
C ARG A 9 28.07 42.94 9.42
N SER A 10 28.65 42.69 10.59
CA SER A 10 28.56 41.48 11.40
C SER A 10 27.10 41.06 11.74
N PHE A 11 26.80 39.77 11.59
CA PHE A 11 25.57 39.13 12.06
C PHE A 11 25.62 38.93 13.59
N PRO A 12 24.57 39.24 14.32
CA PRO A 12 24.41 38.79 15.69
C PRO A 12 23.96 37.33 15.71
N SER A 13 24.56 36.56 16.58
CA SER A 13 24.30 35.17 16.91
C SER A 13 22.96 34.98 17.58
N SER A 14 22.38 33.81 17.29
CA SER A 14 21.43 33.03 18.11
C SER A 14 20.04 33.58 18.40
N ARG A 15 19.08 32.77 18.01
CA ARG A 15 17.64 32.73 18.29
C ARG A 15 16.72 33.12 17.13
N THR A 16 16.70 32.31 16.10
CA THR A 16 15.51 32.14 15.23
C THR A 16 15.77 30.98 14.26
N ARG A 17 15.82 29.76 14.78
CA ARG A 17 15.93 28.53 13.96
C ARG A 17 14.79 27.55 14.17
N TYR A 18 13.63 28.03 14.57
CA TYR A 18 12.47 27.16 14.78
C TYR A 18 11.26 27.49 13.90
N SER A 19 11.41 28.33 12.88
CA SER A 19 10.26 28.77 12.07
C SER A 19 10.21 28.24 10.62
N PHE A 20 11.13 27.38 10.19
CA PHE A 20 11.17 26.92 8.79
C PHE A 20 11.18 25.39 8.61
N LEU A 21 10.89 24.61 9.66
CA LEU A 21 10.87 23.13 9.55
C LEU A 21 9.46 22.52 9.60
N LEU A 22 8.42 23.34 9.48
CA LEU A 22 7.01 22.85 9.58
C LEU A 22 6.32 22.66 8.23
N CYS A 23 7.01 22.64 7.12
CA CYS A 23 6.40 22.60 5.78
C CYS A 23 6.57 21.28 5.02
N ALA A 24 6.81 20.17 5.70
CA ALA A 24 6.77 18.85 5.08
C ALA A 24 5.91 17.89 5.90
N LEU A 25 4.62 18.21 6.07
CA LEU A 25 3.60 17.21 6.39
C LEU A 25 3.41 16.34 5.16
N THR A 26 4.28 15.34 4.98
CA THR A 26 4.08 14.28 4.00
C THR A 26 2.91 13.44 4.46
N CYS A 27 1.74 13.65 3.85
CA CYS A 27 0.59 12.76 4.01
C CYS A 27 0.94 11.40 3.40
N ILE A 28 1.24 10.43 4.25
CA ILE A 28 1.52 9.05 3.85
C ILE A 28 0.27 8.24 4.18
N ALA A 29 -0.52 7.88 3.17
CA ALA A 29 -1.56 6.87 3.31
C ALA A 29 -0.89 5.49 3.30
N ILE A 30 -0.96 4.76 4.41
CA ILE A 30 -0.17 3.55 4.65
C ILE A 30 -1.07 2.33 4.79
N PHE A 31 -0.59 1.27 4.20
CA PHE A 31 -1.04 -0.10 4.19
C PHE A 31 -1.84 -0.57 5.41
N CYS A 32 -3.06 -1.06 5.13
CA CYS A 32 -3.76 -1.96 6.04
C CYS A 32 -3.27 -3.39 5.82
N PHE A 33 -2.32 -3.85 6.62
CA PHE A 33 -2.26 -5.26 6.94
C PHE A 33 -3.12 -5.49 8.19
N SER A 34 -3.96 -6.52 8.09
CA SER A 34 -4.81 -7.06 9.15
C SER A 34 -4.25 -6.83 10.56
N ASN A 35 -5.12 -6.34 11.43
CA ASN A 35 -4.90 -6.19 12.87
C ASN A 35 -4.32 -7.48 13.46
N SER A 36 -3.04 -7.55 13.60
CA SER A 36 -2.40 -8.43 14.56
C SER A 36 -1.44 -7.59 15.37
N LEU A 37 -1.77 -7.51 16.63
CA LEU A 37 -0.97 -6.98 17.74
C LEU A 37 0.53 -7.31 17.60
N LEU A 38 1.25 -6.52 16.82
CA LEU A 38 2.56 -6.09 17.20
C LEU A 38 2.30 -4.82 18.02
N ALA A 39 2.01 -5.01 19.30
CA ALA A 39 2.12 -3.95 20.28
C ALA A 39 3.57 -3.46 20.17
N SER A 40 3.80 -2.40 19.39
CA SER A 40 5.00 -1.59 19.54
C SER A 40 4.94 -1.10 20.97
N SER A 41 5.69 -1.75 21.84
CA SER A 41 5.60 -1.48 23.25
C SER A 41 6.06 -0.05 23.48
N VAL A 42 5.14 0.79 23.86
CA VAL A 42 5.34 2.16 24.39
C VAL A 42 6.17 2.11 25.69
N LYS A 43 6.90 1.00 25.94
CA LYS A 43 7.46 0.64 27.24
C LYS A 43 8.51 1.61 27.78
N ASP A 44 9.15 2.41 26.95
CA ASP A 44 10.31 3.22 27.36
C ASP A 44 10.26 4.69 26.93
N LEU A 45 9.06 5.29 26.80
CA LEU A 45 8.92 6.71 26.49
C LEU A 45 9.41 7.58 27.65
N LYS A 46 10.22 8.57 27.33
CA LYS A 46 10.61 9.64 28.27
C LYS A 46 9.43 10.61 28.49
N SER A 47 9.37 11.22 29.63
CA SER A 47 8.31 12.21 29.96
C SER A 47 8.17 13.32 28.90
N GLN A 48 9.26 13.73 28.27
CA GLN A 48 9.25 14.72 27.18
C GLN A 48 8.52 14.17 25.94
N GLN A 49 8.79 12.94 25.54
CA GLN A 49 8.12 12.28 24.39
C GLN A 49 6.61 12.12 24.65
N ILE A 50 6.23 11.73 25.88
CA ILE A 50 4.83 11.66 26.29
C ILE A 50 4.15 13.01 26.11
N SER A 51 4.75 14.09 26.60
CA SER A 51 4.21 15.45 26.47
C SER A 51 4.07 15.88 25.02
N GLU A 52 5.04 15.53 24.19
CA GLU A 52 5.03 15.81 22.75
C GLU A 52 3.94 15.04 22.01
N ILE A 53 3.75 13.74 22.32
CA ILE A 53 2.66 12.92 21.77
C ILE A 53 1.30 13.53 22.12
N LEU A 54 1.07 13.85 23.40
CA LEU A 54 -0.18 14.44 23.85
C LEU A 54 -0.47 15.80 23.21
N PHE A 55 0.56 16.63 23.06
CA PHE A 55 0.46 17.89 22.33
C PHE A 55 0.04 17.68 20.89
N ASN A 56 0.71 16.77 20.17
CA ASN A 56 0.44 16.48 18.77
C ASN A 56 -0.98 15.90 18.56
N ILE A 57 -1.42 14.99 19.42
CA ILE A 57 -2.79 14.47 19.40
C ILE A 57 -3.79 15.62 19.57
N LYS A 58 -3.62 16.45 20.57
CA LYS A 58 -4.52 17.59 20.84
C LYS A 58 -4.53 18.59 19.69
N ALA A 59 -3.39 18.86 19.07
CA ALA A 59 -3.25 19.84 18.01
C ALA A 59 -3.78 19.34 16.66
N TYR A 60 -3.49 18.09 16.28
CA TYR A 60 -3.58 17.62 14.90
C TYR A 60 -4.54 16.45 14.66
N TYR A 61 -5.02 15.77 15.70
CA TYR A 61 -5.98 14.68 15.50
C TYR A 61 -7.23 15.18 14.78
N VAL A 62 -7.74 14.36 13.86
CA VAL A 62 -8.81 14.74 12.92
C VAL A 62 -10.11 15.13 13.59
N ASP A 63 -10.50 14.41 14.66
CA ASP A 63 -11.72 14.67 15.39
C ASP A 63 -11.42 15.45 16.67
N ASP A 64 -12.39 16.25 17.17
CA ASP A 64 -12.23 16.99 18.41
C ASP A 64 -12.32 16.04 19.60
N LEU A 65 -11.19 15.90 20.29
CA LEU A 65 -11.16 15.14 21.52
C LEU A 65 -11.56 16.08 22.66
N SER A 66 -12.75 15.92 23.16
CA SER A 66 -13.10 16.39 24.51
C SER A 66 -12.30 15.52 25.51
N LEU A 67 -10.98 15.76 25.58
CA LEU A 67 -10.16 15.17 26.63
C LEU A 67 -10.79 15.64 27.95
N THR A 68 -11.53 14.74 28.57
CA THR A 68 -12.23 14.99 29.83
C THR A 68 -11.26 15.66 30.79
N LYS A 69 -11.69 16.74 31.42
CA LYS A 69 -10.94 17.57 32.40
C LYS A 69 -10.33 16.80 33.59
N GLY A 70 -10.33 15.45 33.54
CA GLY A 70 -9.84 14.56 34.58
C GLY A 70 -8.36 14.11 34.44
N ALA A 71 -7.68 14.40 33.31
CA ALA A 71 -6.30 14.00 33.13
C ALA A 71 -5.33 15.09 33.62
N GLN A 72 -5.45 15.52 34.89
CA GLN A 72 -4.49 16.45 35.52
C GLN A 72 -3.26 15.73 36.10
N GLY A 73 -3.10 14.42 35.86
CA GLY A 73 -1.93 13.65 36.27
C GLY A 73 -0.91 13.50 35.14
N ALA A 74 0.37 13.27 35.47
CA ALA A 74 1.38 12.92 34.49
C ALA A 74 0.99 11.58 33.82
N PHE A 75 0.80 11.58 32.50
CA PHE A 75 0.57 10.36 31.75
C PHE A 75 1.81 9.45 31.85
N ASN A 76 1.57 8.17 32.03
CA ASN A 76 2.59 7.14 31.88
C ASN A 76 2.46 6.44 30.52
N ASN A 77 3.42 5.57 30.20
CA ASN A 77 3.47 4.86 28.93
C ASN A 77 2.20 4.07 28.62
N GLN A 78 1.64 3.36 29.61
CA GLN A 78 0.42 2.59 29.45
C GLN A 78 -0.80 3.46 29.14
N GLN A 79 -0.88 4.63 29.75
CA GLN A 79 -1.98 5.57 29.49
C GLN A 79 -1.89 6.20 28.09
N VAL A 80 -0.67 6.40 27.56
CA VAL A 80 -0.47 6.83 26.16
C VAL A 80 -0.91 5.76 25.19
N GLU A 81 -0.57 4.50 25.46
CA GLU A 81 -0.98 3.35 24.64
C GLU A 81 -2.50 3.23 24.59
N ILE A 82 -3.17 3.24 25.77
CA ILE A 82 -4.63 3.22 25.87
C ILE A 82 -5.25 4.40 25.11
N LEU A 83 -4.68 5.59 25.22
CA LEU A 83 -5.19 6.77 24.51
C LEU A 83 -5.08 6.58 22.99
N LEU A 84 -3.95 6.11 22.48
CA LEU A 84 -3.74 5.87 21.05
C LEU A 84 -4.72 4.84 20.51
N ASP A 85 -4.94 3.74 21.25
CA ASP A 85 -5.90 2.69 20.87
C ASP A 85 -7.36 3.19 20.84
N GLN A 86 -7.68 4.22 21.64
CA GLN A 86 -9.01 4.84 21.68
C GLN A 86 -9.25 5.86 20.55
N LEU A 87 -8.21 6.35 19.88
CA LEU A 87 -8.36 7.35 18.81
C LEU A 87 -9.01 6.73 17.57
N ASP A 88 -8.32 5.80 16.95
CA ASP A 88 -8.70 5.08 15.75
C ASP A 88 -7.72 3.91 15.51
N PRO A 89 -8.05 2.94 14.66
CA PRO A 89 -7.16 1.76 14.43
C PRO A 89 -5.87 2.07 13.66
N TYR A 90 -5.64 3.30 13.22
CA TYR A 90 -4.52 3.68 12.37
C TYR A 90 -3.49 4.57 13.07
N SER A 91 -3.93 5.32 14.09
CA SER A 91 -3.06 6.19 14.89
C SER A 91 -2.21 5.36 15.85
N LYS A 92 -0.89 5.51 15.83
CA LYS A 92 0.02 4.79 16.71
C LYS A 92 1.37 5.45 16.85
N TYR A 93 2.06 5.16 17.93
CA TYR A 93 3.47 5.44 18.09
C TYR A 93 4.29 4.46 17.23
N LEU A 94 5.32 4.96 16.56
CA LEU A 94 6.28 4.19 15.78
C LEU A 94 7.65 4.28 16.44
N ASN A 95 8.17 3.15 16.86
CA ASN A 95 9.57 3.05 17.25
C ASN A 95 10.48 3.06 15.99
N GLU A 96 11.80 3.07 16.19
CA GLU A 96 12.78 3.11 15.10
C GLU A 96 12.57 1.99 14.05
N ASN A 97 12.33 0.76 14.49
CA ASN A 97 12.11 -0.37 13.58
C ASN A 97 10.81 -0.23 12.77
N ASP A 98 9.73 0.24 13.41
CA ASP A 98 8.44 0.48 12.76
C ASP A 98 8.54 1.62 11.75
N LEU A 99 9.31 2.65 12.09
CA LEU A 99 9.55 3.81 11.23
C LEU A 99 10.37 3.42 10.00
N ASP A 100 11.44 2.64 10.18
CA ASP A 100 12.24 2.10 9.08
C ASP A 100 11.42 1.20 8.16
N ALA A 101 10.61 0.30 8.73
CA ALA A 101 9.71 -0.56 7.97
C ALA A 101 8.71 0.26 7.14
N LEU A 102 8.21 1.35 7.73
CA LEU A 102 7.31 2.28 7.06
C LEU A 102 7.98 2.97 5.87
N PHE A 103 9.18 3.51 6.05
CA PHE A 103 9.93 4.16 4.98
C PHE A 103 10.29 3.18 3.87
N ASN A 104 10.72 1.98 4.21
CA ASN A 104 11.04 0.94 3.23
C ASN A 104 9.82 0.60 2.38
N ASN A 105 8.66 0.36 2.99
CA ASN A 105 7.42 0.08 2.26
C ASN A 105 7.00 1.26 1.36
N THR A 106 7.12 2.49 1.87
CA THR A 106 6.81 3.72 1.12
C THR A 106 7.71 3.86 -0.11
N ASN A 107 8.97 3.44 0.00
CA ASN A 107 9.93 3.43 -1.09
C ASN A 107 9.82 2.18 -2.00
N GLY A 108 8.83 1.32 -1.79
CA GLY A 108 8.58 0.16 -2.66
C GLY A 108 9.60 -0.97 -2.49
N HIS A 109 10.30 -1.03 -1.37
CA HIS A 109 11.19 -2.13 -1.04
C HIS A 109 11.07 -2.53 0.43
N TYR A 110 11.41 -3.76 0.73
CA TYR A 110 11.49 -4.25 2.10
C TYR A 110 12.65 -5.21 2.26
N THR A 111 13.19 -5.25 3.47
CA THR A 111 14.22 -6.25 3.81
C THR A 111 13.55 -7.54 4.25
N GLY A 112 13.76 -8.62 3.52
CA GLY A 112 13.12 -9.89 3.80
C GLY A 112 13.67 -11.08 3.01
N VAL A 113 12.96 -12.20 3.09
CA VAL A 113 13.28 -13.43 2.34
C VAL A 113 12.52 -13.54 1.02
N GLY A 114 11.37 -12.85 0.87
CA GLY A 114 10.57 -12.83 -0.34
C GLY A 114 9.59 -13.99 -0.47
N ILE A 115 8.84 -14.27 0.58
CA ILE A 115 7.72 -15.22 0.56
C ILE A 115 6.44 -14.52 1.03
N GLU A 116 5.32 -14.93 0.46
CA GLU A 116 3.98 -14.64 0.93
C GLU A 116 3.42 -15.90 1.59
N VAL A 117 2.84 -15.76 2.78
CA VAL A 117 2.31 -16.88 3.57
C VAL A 117 0.86 -16.64 3.94
N LYS A 118 0.07 -17.71 3.95
CA LYS A 118 -1.32 -17.73 4.43
C LYS A 118 -1.54 -18.92 5.34
N ASP A 119 -2.50 -18.82 6.23
CA ASP A 119 -3.04 -19.96 6.96
C ASP A 119 -4.06 -20.66 6.04
N ILE A 120 -3.79 -21.90 5.69
CA ILE A 120 -4.68 -22.74 4.88
C ILE A 120 -4.85 -24.06 5.63
N ASP A 121 -6.06 -24.34 6.07
CA ASP A 121 -6.40 -25.57 6.82
C ASP A 121 -5.51 -25.78 8.05
N SER A 122 -5.18 -24.69 8.77
CA SER A 122 -4.26 -24.66 9.94
C SER A 122 -2.80 -24.93 9.61
N ASP A 123 -2.42 -24.97 8.34
CA ASP A 123 -1.04 -25.06 7.89
C ASP A 123 -0.57 -23.66 7.34
N ILE A 124 0.58 -23.22 7.83
CA ILE A 124 1.20 -21.99 7.30
C ILE A 124 1.83 -22.29 5.94
N THR A 125 1.11 -21.96 4.88
CA THR A 125 1.45 -22.30 3.51
C THR A 125 2.04 -21.10 2.77
N ILE A 126 3.12 -21.31 2.04
CA ILE A 126 3.71 -20.32 1.12
C ILE A 126 2.81 -20.26 -0.13
N VAL A 127 2.11 -19.15 -0.31
CA VAL A 127 1.22 -18.95 -1.47
C VAL A 127 1.90 -18.22 -2.61
N GLY A 128 3.00 -17.48 -2.33
CA GLY A 128 3.76 -16.75 -3.32
C GLY A 128 5.24 -16.68 -2.99
N VAL A 129 6.08 -16.60 -4.03
CA VAL A 129 7.53 -16.38 -3.90
C VAL A 129 7.92 -15.28 -4.87
N VAL A 130 8.41 -14.17 -4.31
CA VAL A 130 8.77 -12.96 -5.07
C VAL A 130 9.87 -13.27 -6.08
N LYS A 131 9.72 -12.81 -7.31
CA LYS A 131 10.71 -12.95 -8.38
C LYS A 131 12.05 -12.34 -7.96
N ASN A 132 13.15 -13.03 -8.28
CA ASN A 132 14.50 -12.63 -7.92
C ASN A 132 14.83 -12.55 -6.42
N SER A 133 13.90 -12.90 -5.53
CA SER A 133 14.09 -12.89 -4.08
C SER A 133 15.11 -13.95 -3.60
N PRO A 134 15.62 -13.81 -2.38
CA PRO A 134 16.44 -14.84 -1.74
C PRO A 134 15.74 -16.20 -1.64
N ALA A 135 14.45 -16.23 -1.30
CA ALA A 135 13.66 -17.47 -1.25
C ALA A 135 13.57 -18.16 -2.60
N LYS A 136 13.33 -17.38 -3.68
CA LYS A 136 13.29 -17.93 -5.05
C LYS A 136 14.64 -18.55 -5.44
N LYS A 137 15.74 -17.88 -5.12
CA LYS A 137 17.11 -18.37 -5.37
C LYS A 137 17.45 -19.59 -4.54
N ALA A 138 16.91 -19.73 -3.34
CA ALA A 138 17.06 -20.89 -2.49
C ALA A 138 16.24 -22.10 -2.96
N GLY A 139 15.29 -21.92 -3.89
CA GLY A 139 14.44 -23.01 -4.41
C GLY A 139 13.16 -23.25 -3.62
N ILE A 140 12.71 -22.29 -2.82
CA ILE A 140 11.39 -22.28 -2.17
C ILE A 140 10.32 -22.07 -3.24
N LEU A 141 9.19 -22.77 -3.11
CA LEU A 141 8.09 -22.79 -4.06
C LEU A 141 6.77 -22.42 -3.39
N ALA A 142 5.83 -21.90 -4.17
CA ALA A 142 4.44 -21.83 -3.76
C ALA A 142 3.88 -23.26 -3.54
N GLY A 143 3.06 -23.43 -2.51
CA GLY A 143 2.56 -24.72 -2.05
C GLY A 143 3.44 -25.39 -0.98
N ASP A 144 4.61 -24.86 -0.67
CA ASP A 144 5.42 -25.34 0.46
C ASP A 144 4.74 -24.98 1.80
N ILE A 145 4.68 -25.92 2.74
CA ILE A 145 4.13 -25.70 4.08
C ILE A 145 5.29 -25.48 5.04
N ILE A 146 5.28 -24.39 5.80
CA ILE A 146 6.32 -24.08 6.79
C ILE A 146 6.05 -24.88 8.06
N VAL A 147 6.95 -25.79 8.42
CA VAL A 147 6.86 -26.60 9.64
C VAL A 147 7.72 -26.07 10.78
N SER A 148 8.79 -25.32 10.49
CA SER A 148 9.53 -24.59 11.52
C SER A 148 10.27 -23.36 10.96
N VAL A 149 10.48 -22.36 11.83
CA VAL A 149 11.27 -21.16 11.57
C VAL A 149 12.33 -21.05 12.65
N ASN A 150 13.61 -21.02 12.27
CA ASN A 150 14.76 -20.97 13.18
C ASN A 150 14.71 -22.05 14.30
N GLY A 151 14.21 -23.25 13.96
CA GLY A 151 14.02 -24.34 14.90
C GLY A 151 12.74 -24.29 15.74
N THR A 152 11.96 -23.20 15.64
CA THR A 152 10.68 -23.07 16.33
C THR A 152 9.56 -23.67 15.47
N ASN A 153 8.83 -24.65 16.01
CA ASN A 153 7.69 -25.28 15.32
C ASN A 153 6.54 -24.29 15.08
N THR A 154 5.89 -24.38 13.93
CA THR A 154 4.82 -23.47 13.49
C THR A 154 3.41 -24.03 13.71
N GLN A 155 3.23 -25.31 13.94
CA GLN A 155 1.96 -26.04 13.96
C GLN A 155 0.90 -25.50 14.95
N THR A 156 1.34 -24.88 16.06
CA THR A 156 0.45 -24.33 17.10
C THR A 156 0.47 -22.81 17.14
N ARG A 157 0.98 -22.16 16.08
CA ARG A 157 1.19 -20.71 16.04
C ARG A 157 0.28 -20.06 15.01
N SER A 158 -0.19 -18.88 15.34
CA SER A 158 -0.93 -18.06 14.36
C SER A 158 -0.02 -17.59 13.23
N LEU A 159 -0.61 -17.20 12.12
CA LEU A 159 0.10 -16.61 10.97
C LEU A 159 1.00 -15.44 11.39
N GLU A 160 0.49 -14.58 12.29
CA GLU A 160 1.21 -13.41 12.81
C GLU A 160 2.45 -13.82 13.61
N GLN A 161 2.33 -14.83 14.47
CA GLN A 161 3.45 -15.35 15.26
C GLN A 161 4.54 -15.94 14.35
N VAL A 162 4.15 -16.65 13.28
CA VAL A 162 5.10 -17.20 12.31
C VAL A 162 5.74 -16.09 11.48
N ALA A 163 4.95 -15.09 11.06
CA ALA A 163 5.47 -13.92 10.35
C ALA A 163 6.49 -13.14 11.22
N ALA A 164 6.24 -13.00 12.52
CA ALA A 164 7.17 -12.38 13.46
C ALA A 164 8.50 -13.17 13.55
N LEU A 165 8.45 -14.50 13.61
CA LEU A 165 9.66 -15.33 13.58
C LEU A 165 10.46 -15.18 12.28
N ILE A 166 9.78 -15.06 11.14
CA ILE A 166 10.42 -14.82 9.83
C ILE A 166 11.05 -13.44 9.78
N LYS A 167 10.42 -12.43 10.37
CA LYS A 167 10.90 -11.04 10.42
C LYS A 167 11.98 -10.78 11.47
N ASP A 168 12.22 -11.71 12.38
CA ASP A 168 13.15 -11.54 13.51
C ASP A 168 14.57 -11.23 13.03
N THR A 169 15.00 -9.98 13.20
CA THR A 169 16.29 -9.46 12.72
C THR A 169 17.50 -9.93 13.54
N ARG A 170 17.29 -10.62 14.68
CA ARG A 170 18.39 -11.20 15.48
C ARG A 170 19.22 -12.23 14.72
N PHE A 171 18.67 -12.77 13.62
CA PHE A 171 19.35 -13.73 12.76
C PHE A 171 19.56 -13.14 11.36
N ASN A 172 20.78 -13.13 10.84
CA ASN A 172 21.10 -12.68 9.48
C ASN A 172 20.43 -13.56 8.39
N ALA A 173 20.25 -14.84 8.69
CA ALA A 173 19.55 -15.79 7.82
C ALA A 173 18.35 -16.38 8.56
N VAL A 174 17.26 -16.59 7.85
CA VAL A 174 16.09 -17.34 8.33
C VAL A 174 16.26 -18.79 7.93
N LYS A 175 16.26 -19.70 8.90
CA LYS A 175 16.23 -21.15 8.64
C LYS A 175 14.77 -21.58 8.59
N LEU A 176 14.30 -21.89 7.37
CA LEU A 176 12.95 -22.41 7.12
C LEU A 176 13.02 -23.93 6.92
N THR A 177 12.25 -24.69 7.68
CA THR A 177 12.00 -26.10 7.39
C THR A 177 10.61 -26.20 6.81
N ILE A 178 10.48 -26.80 5.63
CA ILE A 178 9.21 -26.90 4.90
C ILE A 178 8.86 -28.36 4.60
N LYS A 179 7.56 -28.63 4.46
CA LYS A 179 7.01 -29.86 3.88
C LYS A 179 6.55 -29.54 2.47
N ARG A 180 6.99 -30.31 1.49
CA ARG A 180 6.65 -30.14 0.07
C ARG A 180 5.91 -31.37 -0.44
N ALA A 181 4.85 -31.16 -1.21
CA ALA A 181 4.12 -32.24 -1.86
C ALA A 181 5.06 -33.11 -2.70
N GLY A 182 4.91 -34.44 -2.58
CA GLY A 182 5.78 -35.40 -3.27
C GLY A 182 7.15 -35.65 -2.61
N GLN A 183 7.50 -35.00 -1.50
CA GLN A 183 8.71 -35.25 -0.73
C GLN A 183 8.36 -35.94 0.60
N GLN A 184 9.05 -37.05 0.91
CA GLN A 184 8.80 -37.78 2.17
C GLN A 184 9.40 -37.10 3.41
N GLN A 185 10.50 -36.39 3.23
CA GLN A 185 11.23 -35.73 4.32
C GLN A 185 11.12 -34.20 4.22
N PRO A 186 11.03 -33.49 5.34
CA PRO A 186 11.08 -32.04 5.35
C PRO A 186 12.41 -31.51 4.78
N ILE A 187 12.35 -30.40 4.06
CA ILE A 187 13.50 -29.74 3.44
C ILE A 187 13.84 -28.49 4.24
N SER A 188 15.13 -28.29 4.54
CA SER A 188 15.58 -27.10 5.26
C SER A 188 16.30 -26.13 4.31
N PHE A 189 15.93 -24.86 4.39
CA PHE A 189 16.54 -23.76 3.65
C PHE A 189 17.11 -22.72 4.62
N ALA A 190 18.33 -22.26 4.39
CA ALA A 190 18.90 -21.09 5.06
C ALA A 190 18.81 -19.91 4.07
N VAL A 191 17.94 -18.95 4.35
CA VAL A 191 17.64 -17.85 3.43
C VAL A 191 18.10 -16.53 4.04
N ASN A 192 19.11 -15.91 3.46
CA ASN A 192 19.56 -14.58 3.87
C ASN A 192 18.50 -13.54 3.53
N ARG A 193 18.29 -12.58 4.44
CA ARG A 193 17.46 -11.42 4.12
C ARG A 193 18.21 -10.49 3.17
N LYS A 194 17.48 -9.93 2.22
CA LYS A 194 17.96 -8.88 1.32
C LYS A 194 16.85 -7.87 1.10
N GLU A 195 17.24 -6.71 0.65
CA GLU A 195 16.32 -5.74 0.08
C GLU A 195 15.65 -6.34 -1.16
N ILE A 196 14.33 -6.29 -1.18
CA ILE A 196 13.46 -6.83 -2.21
C ILE A 196 12.62 -5.69 -2.75
N ASN A 197 12.77 -5.39 -4.02
CA ASN A 197 11.92 -4.42 -4.70
C ASN A 197 10.56 -5.05 -4.97
N LEU A 198 9.52 -4.36 -4.58
CA LEU A 198 8.14 -4.70 -4.89
C LEU A 198 7.76 -4.02 -6.21
N GLU A 199 7.47 -4.80 -7.23
CA GLU A 199 6.89 -4.26 -8.47
C GLU A 199 5.49 -3.71 -8.14
N SER A 200 5.34 -2.39 -8.16
CA SER A 200 4.06 -1.73 -7.89
C SER A 200 3.07 -1.89 -9.04
N ALA A 201 3.57 -2.03 -10.27
CA ALA A 201 2.74 -2.14 -11.45
C ALA A 201 3.29 -3.15 -12.45
N THR A 202 2.40 -3.95 -13.03
CA THR A 202 2.69 -4.89 -14.12
C THR A 202 1.66 -4.74 -15.23
N SER A 203 2.03 -5.06 -16.47
CA SER A 203 1.09 -4.97 -17.60
C SER A 203 1.19 -6.13 -18.56
N GLN A 204 0.09 -6.37 -19.25
CA GLN A 204 -0.01 -7.36 -20.33
C GLN A 204 -0.95 -6.86 -21.42
N LEU A 205 -0.62 -7.08 -22.68
CA LEU A 205 -1.56 -6.91 -23.77
C LEU A 205 -2.40 -8.17 -23.92
N LEU A 206 -3.70 -8.03 -23.70
CA LEU A 206 -4.67 -9.09 -23.89
C LEU A 206 -5.14 -9.14 -25.35
N ASP A 207 -5.96 -10.15 -25.67
CA ASP A 207 -6.56 -10.30 -27.00
C ASP A 207 -7.32 -9.02 -27.41
N SER A 208 -7.43 -8.80 -28.71
CA SER A 208 -8.18 -7.71 -29.31
C SER A 208 -7.62 -6.28 -29.04
N GLY A 209 -6.41 -6.15 -28.50
CA GLY A 209 -5.79 -4.85 -28.22
C GLY A 209 -6.23 -4.22 -26.89
N THR A 210 -6.73 -5.01 -25.96
CA THR A 210 -7.02 -4.56 -24.60
C THR A 210 -5.74 -4.61 -23.76
N GLY A 211 -5.28 -3.47 -23.24
CA GLY A 211 -4.23 -3.43 -22.23
C GLY A 211 -4.78 -3.84 -20.87
N TYR A 212 -4.01 -4.59 -20.11
CA TYR A 212 -4.26 -4.90 -18.70
C TYR A 212 -3.09 -4.35 -17.89
N LEU A 213 -3.39 -3.54 -16.88
CA LEU A 213 -2.45 -2.92 -15.97
C LEU A 213 -2.87 -3.23 -14.54
N ALA A 214 -2.16 -4.10 -13.85
CA ALA A 214 -2.34 -4.32 -12.43
C ALA A 214 -1.47 -3.35 -11.65
N ILE A 215 -2.08 -2.66 -10.67
CA ILE A 215 -1.37 -1.81 -9.71
C ILE A 215 -1.56 -2.45 -8.34
N ASN A 216 -0.48 -3.00 -7.79
CA ASN A 216 -0.51 -3.80 -6.56
C ASN A 216 -0.42 -2.95 -5.28
N ASN A 217 0.23 -1.78 -5.37
CA ASN A 217 0.40 -0.83 -4.27
C ASN A 217 0.76 0.57 -4.81
N PHE A 218 0.80 1.56 -3.91
CA PHE A 218 1.21 2.93 -4.23
C PHE A 218 2.44 3.34 -3.44
N SER A 219 3.62 3.08 -4.00
CA SER A 219 4.93 3.52 -3.50
C SER A 219 5.44 4.76 -4.23
N ASN A 220 6.60 5.28 -3.83
CA ASN A 220 7.26 6.39 -4.50
C ASN A 220 7.67 6.07 -5.96
N HIS A 221 7.76 4.78 -6.33
CA HIS A 221 8.12 4.34 -7.68
C HIS A 221 6.93 4.08 -8.59
N THR A 222 5.70 3.97 -8.05
CA THR A 222 4.52 3.54 -8.80
C THR A 222 4.21 4.43 -10.00
N LEU A 223 4.34 5.76 -9.87
CA LEU A 223 4.16 6.68 -11.00
C LEU A 223 5.06 6.31 -12.20
N HIS A 224 6.34 6.09 -11.92
CA HIS A 224 7.32 5.75 -12.95
C HIS A 224 7.03 4.38 -13.58
N GLU A 225 6.72 3.38 -12.75
CA GLU A 225 6.39 2.03 -13.21
C GLU A 225 5.13 2.02 -14.06
N VAL A 226 4.04 2.67 -13.62
CA VAL A 226 2.80 2.79 -14.40
C VAL A 226 3.05 3.46 -15.75
N ALA A 227 3.83 4.55 -15.78
CA ALA A 227 4.16 5.24 -17.03
C ALA A 227 4.95 4.33 -17.99
N LEU A 228 5.91 3.56 -17.48
CA LEU A 228 6.68 2.58 -18.28
C LEU A 228 5.78 1.45 -18.79
N GLN A 229 4.91 0.89 -17.95
CA GLN A 229 4.00 -0.18 -18.34
C GLN A 229 3.02 0.28 -19.42
N VAL A 230 2.43 1.48 -19.28
CA VAL A 230 1.55 2.05 -20.30
C VAL A 230 2.31 2.33 -21.60
N ALA A 231 3.54 2.82 -21.52
CA ALA A 231 4.37 3.03 -22.70
C ALA A 231 4.67 1.71 -23.42
N ALA A 232 4.97 0.63 -22.68
CA ALA A 232 5.18 -0.70 -23.25
C ALA A 232 3.94 -1.23 -23.97
N LEU A 233 2.74 -1.09 -23.38
CA LEU A 233 1.48 -1.47 -24.02
C LEU A 233 1.21 -0.69 -25.30
N LYS A 234 1.51 0.61 -25.33
CA LYS A 234 1.33 1.47 -26.54
C LYS A 234 2.31 1.16 -27.64
N ASN A 235 3.50 0.68 -27.30
CA ASN A 235 4.58 0.37 -28.25
C ASN A 235 4.55 -1.08 -28.74
N ASP A 236 3.59 -1.90 -28.35
CA ASP A 236 3.43 -3.24 -28.92
C ASP A 236 2.90 -3.13 -30.36
N TYR A 237 3.81 -3.36 -31.31
CA TYR A 237 3.51 -3.23 -32.74
C TYR A 237 2.60 -4.32 -33.30
N ARG A 238 2.37 -5.40 -32.55
CA ARG A 238 1.56 -6.53 -33.01
C ARG A 238 0.06 -6.20 -33.02
N THR A 239 -0.39 -5.43 -32.02
CA THR A 239 -1.81 -5.06 -31.89
C THR A 239 -1.95 -3.65 -31.29
N PRO A 240 -2.56 -2.69 -31.98
CA PRO A 240 -2.80 -1.35 -31.44
C PRO A 240 -3.63 -1.41 -30.15
N LEU A 241 -3.22 -0.65 -29.14
CA LEU A 241 -3.96 -0.50 -27.89
C LEU A 241 -5.30 0.19 -28.18
N LYS A 242 -6.42 -0.45 -27.81
CA LYS A 242 -7.79 0.05 -28.01
C LYS A 242 -8.45 0.51 -26.73
N GLY A 243 -7.95 0.09 -25.57
CA GLY A 243 -8.45 0.46 -24.25
C GLY A 243 -7.62 -0.17 -23.16
N LEU A 244 -7.83 0.26 -21.91
CA LEU A 244 -7.07 -0.17 -20.75
C LEU A 244 -7.99 -0.65 -19.64
N VAL A 245 -7.71 -1.84 -19.10
CA VAL A 245 -8.21 -2.29 -17.79
C VAL A 245 -7.14 -1.96 -16.75
N ILE A 246 -7.49 -1.17 -15.72
CA ILE A 246 -6.66 -0.93 -14.54
C ILE A 246 -7.20 -1.80 -13.42
N ASP A 247 -6.42 -2.76 -12.96
CA ASP A 247 -6.81 -3.67 -11.88
C ASP A 247 -6.23 -3.16 -10.54
N LEU A 248 -7.15 -2.79 -9.65
CA LEU A 248 -6.86 -2.34 -8.28
C LEU A 248 -7.37 -3.34 -7.24
N ARG A 249 -7.82 -4.52 -7.65
CA ARG A 249 -8.26 -5.55 -6.72
C ARG A 249 -7.10 -5.98 -5.81
N ASP A 250 -7.41 -6.23 -4.56
CA ASP A 250 -6.45 -6.59 -3.51
C ASP A 250 -5.32 -5.55 -3.30
N ASN A 251 -5.48 -4.32 -3.82
CA ASN A 251 -4.56 -3.22 -3.60
C ASN A 251 -4.88 -2.49 -2.29
N PRO A 252 -4.07 -2.62 -1.24
CA PRO A 252 -4.35 -2.02 0.07
C PRO A 252 -4.08 -0.51 0.11
N GLY A 253 -3.63 0.08 -0.99
CA GLY A 253 -3.28 1.49 -1.09
C GLY A 253 -1.78 1.77 -1.05
N GLY A 254 -1.41 2.82 -0.36
CA GLY A 254 -0.05 3.34 -0.24
C GLY A 254 -0.04 4.84 -0.04
N THR A 255 0.88 5.59 -0.66
CA THR A 255 0.98 7.03 -0.45
C THR A 255 -0.07 7.82 -1.24
N LEU A 256 -0.64 8.86 -0.61
CA LEU A 256 -1.57 9.79 -1.25
C LEU A 256 -0.93 10.44 -2.49
N GLN A 257 0.32 10.86 -2.36
CA GLN A 257 1.06 11.53 -3.43
C GLN A 257 1.20 10.64 -4.67
N SER A 258 1.46 9.35 -4.47
CA SER A 258 1.56 8.39 -5.57
C SER A 258 0.20 8.19 -6.26
N ALA A 259 -0.89 8.03 -5.49
CA ALA A 259 -2.22 7.91 -6.06
C ALA A 259 -2.62 9.16 -6.88
N VAL A 260 -2.35 10.35 -6.34
CA VAL A 260 -2.58 11.62 -7.05
C VAL A 260 -1.76 11.69 -8.34
N ALA A 261 -0.48 11.33 -8.28
CA ALA A 261 0.40 11.38 -9.44
C ALA A 261 -0.01 10.36 -10.53
N VAL A 262 -0.45 9.16 -10.13
CA VAL A 262 -0.97 8.15 -11.07
C VAL A 262 -2.31 8.58 -11.66
N ALA A 263 -3.22 9.16 -10.86
CA ALA A 263 -4.49 9.69 -11.39
C ALA A 263 -4.26 10.82 -12.41
N ASP A 264 -3.28 11.70 -12.15
CA ASP A 264 -2.87 12.77 -13.05
C ASP A 264 -2.37 12.29 -14.42
N LEU A 265 -1.84 11.06 -14.52
CA LEU A 265 -1.47 10.46 -15.82
C LEU A 265 -2.67 10.21 -16.74
N PHE A 266 -3.84 9.94 -16.18
CA PHE A 266 -5.03 9.52 -16.94
C PHE A 266 -6.09 10.60 -17.05
N LEU A 267 -5.95 11.72 -16.33
CA LEU A 267 -6.92 12.81 -16.33
C LEU A 267 -6.42 14.01 -17.14
N GLN A 268 -7.28 14.57 -17.99
CA GLN A 268 -7.00 15.79 -18.70
C GLN A 268 -7.04 17.01 -17.78
N SER A 269 -7.97 17.02 -16.85
CA SER A 269 -8.21 18.10 -15.88
C SER A 269 -9.16 17.59 -14.78
N GLY A 270 -9.46 18.42 -13.82
CA GLY A 270 -10.43 18.16 -12.75
C GLY A 270 -9.79 17.88 -11.42
N THR A 271 -10.62 17.77 -10.39
CA THR A 271 -10.21 17.44 -9.04
C THR A 271 -9.87 15.94 -8.97
N ILE A 272 -8.78 15.59 -8.28
CA ILE A 272 -8.41 14.20 -8.00
C ILE A 272 -8.95 13.79 -6.64
N VAL A 273 -8.66 14.57 -5.62
CA VAL A 273 -9.07 14.31 -4.22
C VAL A 273 -8.96 15.60 -3.42
N THR A 274 -9.78 15.73 -2.38
CA THR A 274 -9.62 16.78 -1.38
C THR A 274 -9.44 16.15 -0.01
N THR A 275 -8.68 16.81 0.88
CA THR A 275 -8.54 16.41 2.27
C THR A 275 -9.11 17.47 3.19
N LYS A 276 -9.74 17.04 4.30
CA LYS A 276 -10.27 17.95 5.33
C LYS A 276 -9.89 17.43 6.70
N GLY A 277 -9.33 18.28 7.49
CA GLY A 277 -8.97 18.01 8.88
C GLY A 277 -9.17 19.23 9.74
N ARG A 278 -8.97 19.08 11.04
CA ARG A 278 -9.14 20.16 12.03
C ARG A 278 -8.02 21.21 11.92
N TYR A 279 -6.81 20.77 11.63
CA TYR A 279 -5.69 21.66 11.41
C TYR A 279 -5.72 22.26 9.99
N TYR A 280 -5.40 23.54 9.87
CA TYR A 280 -5.54 24.28 8.61
C TYR A 280 -4.81 23.60 7.43
N ASP A 281 -3.54 23.21 7.63
CA ASP A 281 -2.72 22.62 6.56
C ASP A 281 -3.16 21.20 6.15
N ALA A 282 -4.07 20.59 6.90
CA ALA A 282 -4.68 19.31 6.53
C ALA A 282 -5.77 19.47 5.45
N ASN A 283 -6.19 20.71 5.15
CA ASN A 283 -7.21 21.02 4.15
C ASN A 283 -6.54 21.30 2.81
N GLN A 284 -6.46 20.28 1.96
CA GLN A 284 -5.78 20.33 0.66
C GLN A 284 -6.70 19.90 -0.48
N ALA A 285 -6.45 20.42 -1.68
CA ALA A 285 -7.11 19.98 -2.90
C ALA A 285 -6.06 19.65 -3.97
N TYR A 286 -6.21 18.49 -4.57
CA TYR A 286 -5.32 17.99 -5.61
C TYR A 286 -6.03 17.94 -6.94
N TYR A 287 -5.38 18.49 -7.99
CA TYR A 287 -5.96 18.64 -9.31
C TYR A 287 -5.07 17.98 -10.36
N ALA A 288 -5.70 17.48 -11.42
CA ALA A 288 -5.00 16.99 -12.60
C ALA A 288 -4.37 18.15 -13.39
N LYS A 289 -3.16 17.95 -13.91
CA LYS A 289 -2.32 18.97 -14.56
C LYS A 289 -1.66 18.51 -15.85
N ARG A 290 -1.42 17.19 -16.01
CA ARG A 290 -0.53 16.66 -17.06
C ARG A 290 -1.23 16.33 -18.36
N GLY A 291 -2.51 16.08 -18.32
CA GLY A 291 -3.26 15.55 -19.44
C GLY A 291 -3.16 14.02 -19.58
N ASP A 292 -4.10 13.47 -20.32
CA ASP A 292 -4.33 12.03 -20.44
C ASP A 292 -3.30 11.36 -21.37
N ILE A 293 -2.43 10.48 -20.79
CA ILE A 293 -1.43 9.74 -21.56
C ILE A 293 -2.02 8.73 -22.54
N LEU A 294 -3.28 8.33 -22.36
CA LEU A 294 -4.01 7.44 -23.27
C LEU A 294 -4.77 8.21 -24.36
N LYS A 295 -4.78 9.56 -24.31
CA LYS A 295 -5.42 10.42 -25.32
C LYS A 295 -6.89 10.05 -25.56
N GLY A 296 -7.63 9.75 -24.50
CA GLY A 296 -9.05 9.42 -24.55
C GLY A 296 -9.39 7.96 -24.82
N LEU A 297 -8.43 7.06 -25.02
CA LEU A 297 -8.74 5.62 -25.07
C LEU A 297 -9.55 5.20 -23.85
N PRO A 298 -10.57 4.34 -24.01
CA PRO A 298 -11.44 3.95 -22.89
C PRO A 298 -10.69 3.22 -21.77
N ILE A 299 -11.13 3.47 -20.53
CA ILE A 299 -10.58 2.84 -19.32
C ILE A 299 -11.71 2.16 -18.54
N VAL A 300 -11.44 0.96 -18.05
CA VAL A 300 -12.23 0.29 -17.02
C VAL A 300 -11.34 0.04 -15.82
N VAL A 301 -11.84 0.32 -14.61
CA VAL A 301 -11.14 0.06 -13.34
C VAL A 301 -11.80 -1.10 -12.63
N LEU A 302 -11.02 -2.09 -12.21
CA LEU A 302 -11.48 -3.21 -11.37
C LEU A 302 -11.18 -2.93 -9.90
N ILE A 303 -12.17 -3.12 -9.03
CA ILE A 303 -12.03 -3.01 -7.57
C ILE A 303 -12.71 -4.19 -6.87
N ASN A 304 -12.26 -4.47 -5.64
CA ASN A 304 -12.91 -5.41 -4.73
C ASN A 304 -12.87 -4.89 -3.27
N GLU A 305 -13.37 -5.67 -2.34
CA GLU A 305 -13.44 -5.35 -0.91
C GLU A 305 -12.07 -5.12 -0.24
N ASN A 306 -10.98 -5.53 -0.89
CA ASN A 306 -9.61 -5.30 -0.42
C ASN A 306 -8.93 -4.09 -1.10
N SER A 307 -9.61 -3.46 -2.08
CA SER A 307 -9.15 -2.18 -2.66
C SER A 307 -9.34 -1.07 -1.64
N ALA A 308 -8.26 -0.46 -1.14
CA ALA A 308 -8.32 0.47 -0.01
C ALA A 308 -7.49 1.74 -0.22
N SER A 309 -7.88 2.84 0.46
CA SER A 309 -7.05 4.04 0.61
C SER A 309 -6.64 4.68 -0.74
N ALA A 310 -5.34 4.69 -1.09
CA ALA A 310 -4.81 5.23 -2.35
C ALA A 310 -5.45 4.58 -3.60
N ALA A 311 -5.82 3.29 -3.54
CA ALA A 311 -6.55 2.62 -4.61
C ALA A 311 -7.96 3.20 -4.78
N GLU A 312 -8.62 3.53 -3.67
CA GLU A 312 -9.94 4.17 -3.68
C GLU A 312 -9.86 5.61 -4.22
N ILE A 313 -8.78 6.33 -3.92
CA ILE A 313 -8.53 7.67 -4.48
C ILE A 313 -8.43 7.60 -6.01
N LEU A 314 -7.63 6.67 -6.55
CA LEU A 314 -7.49 6.51 -8.00
C LEU A 314 -8.83 6.11 -8.65
N ALA A 315 -9.52 5.11 -8.10
CA ALA A 315 -10.79 4.64 -8.61
C ALA A 315 -11.85 5.75 -8.61
N ALA A 316 -12.01 6.46 -7.47
CA ALA A 316 -12.96 7.55 -7.34
C ALA A 316 -12.62 8.74 -8.26
N ALA A 317 -11.32 9.09 -8.36
CA ALA A 317 -10.89 10.18 -9.25
C ALA A 317 -11.23 9.90 -10.70
N LEU A 318 -10.98 8.69 -11.20
CA LEU A 318 -11.30 8.33 -12.59
C LEU A 318 -12.80 8.21 -12.83
N LYS A 319 -13.55 7.67 -11.86
CA LYS A 319 -15.02 7.56 -11.92
C LYS A 319 -15.70 8.92 -11.94
N ASP A 320 -15.44 9.76 -10.94
CA ASP A 320 -16.17 11.02 -10.75
C ASP A 320 -15.85 12.05 -11.86
N ASN A 321 -14.64 11.99 -12.43
CA ASN A 321 -14.28 12.75 -13.63
C ASN A 321 -14.79 12.10 -14.94
N LYS A 322 -15.58 11.03 -14.86
CA LYS A 322 -16.13 10.29 -16.02
C LYS A 322 -15.07 9.79 -16.99
N ARG A 323 -13.87 9.53 -16.47
CA ARG A 323 -12.74 9.03 -17.26
C ARG A 323 -12.73 7.51 -17.39
N ALA A 324 -13.28 6.80 -16.41
CA ALA A 324 -13.35 5.36 -16.41
C ALA A 324 -14.67 4.85 -15.85
N THR A 325 -15.06 3.65 -16.28
CA THR A 325 -16.13 2.86 -15.67
C THR A 325 -15.53 1.94 -14.59
N VAL A 326 -16.07 1.96 -13.38
CA VAL A 326 -15.62 1.13 -12.28
C VAL A 326 -16.46 -0.15 -12.21
N VAL A 327 -15.81 -1.31 -12.18
CA VAL A 327 -16.43 -2.64 -12.18
C VAL A 327 -15.92 -3.45 -10.99
N GLY A 328 -16.77 -4.23 -10.36
CA GLY A 328 -16.39 -5.14 -9.28
C GLY A 328 -17.28 -5.08 -8.06
N ASN A 329 -16.68 -5.20 -6.88
CA ASN A 329 -17.37 -5.08 -5.59
C ASN A 329 -17.09 -3.71 -4.96
N GLN A 330 -17.93 -3.36 -3.97
CA GLN A 330 -17.67 -2.22 -3.08
C GLN A 330 -16.26 -2.30 -2.52
N SER A 331 -15.51 -1.19 -2.52
CA SER A 331 -14.17 -1.14 -1.95
C SER A 331 -14.20 -1.06 -0.42
N TYR A 332 -13.04 -1.08 0.21
CA TYR A 332 -12.86 -1.21 1.66
C TYR A 332 -13.47 -0.06 2.48
N GLY A 333 -13.31 1.18 2.02
CA GLY A 333 -13.80 2.36 2.74
C GLY A 333 -12.80 2.97 3.72
N LYS A 334 -11.50 3.01 3.37
CA LYS A 334 -10.50 3.73 4.14
C LYS A 334 -10.35 5.16 3.65
N GLY A 335 -11.08 6.08 4.26
CA GLY A 335 -11.08 7.50 3.93
C GLY A 335 -10.24 8.40 4.85
N SER A 336 -9.43 7.82 5.73
CA SER A 336 -8.58 8.56 6.67
C SER A 336 -7.16 8.78 6.15
N VAL A 337 -6.61 9.96 6.46
CA VAL A 337 -5.22 10.36 6.13
C VAL A 337 -4.38 10.34 7.39
N GLN A 338 -3.30 9.57 7.39
CA GLN A 338 -2.33 9.56 8.47
C GLN A 338 -1.15 10.46 8.13
N SER A 339 -0.82 11.37 9.05
CA SER A 339 0.43 12.12 9.02
C SER A 339 1.47 11.45 9.89
N LEU A 340 2.72 11.48 9.43
CA LEU A 340 3.86 11.04 10.19
C LEU A 340 4.51 12.28 10.85
N ILE A 341 4.45 12.34 12.18
CA ILE A 341 4.98 13.45 12.97
C ILE A 341 6.22 12.95 13.70
N PRO A 342 7.45 13.34 13.26
CA PRO A 342 8.68 12.97 13.97
C PRO A 342 8.64 13.48 15.40
N LEU A 343 9.11 12.66 16.34
CA LEU A 343 9.30 13.07 17.74
C LEU A 343 10.73 13.58 17.97
N GLY A 344 10.94 14.29 19.06
CA GLY A 344 12.16 15.09 19.29
C GLY A 344 13.47 14.33 19.35
N ASP A 345 13.49 12.99 19.41
CA ASP A 345 14.68 12.15 19.29
C ASP A 345 15.10 11.88 17.83
N GLY A 346 14.22 12.17 16.87
CA GLY A 346 14.46 11.97 15.44
C GLY A 346 14.35 10.51 14.96
N ASN A 347 14.33 9.54 15.88
CA ASN A 347 14.33 8.11 15.57
C ASN A 347 12.95 7.47 15.76
N THR A 348 11.98 8.22 16.28
CA THR A 348 10.63 7.77 16.55
C THR A 348 9.61 8.74 15.99
N ALA A 349 8.39 8.31 15.76
CA ALA A 349 7.33 9.16 15.20
C ALA A 349 5.96 8.81 15.76
N LEU A 350 5.07 9.78 15.73
CA LEU A 350 3.64 9.59 15.90
C LEU A 350 2.99 9.51 14.50
N LYS A 351 2.44 8.35 14.16
CA LYS A 351 1.52 8.20 13.03
C LYS A 351 0.13 8.55 13.52
N LEU A 352 -0.44 9.64 13.03
CA LEU A 352 -1.69 10.21 13.55
C LEU A 352 -2.67 10.46 12.42
N THR A 353 -3.94 10.11 12.60
CA THR A 353 -5.01 10.48 11.68
C THR A 353 -5.30 11.98 11.80
N THR A 354 -4.96 12.74 10.76
CA THR A 354 -5.04 14.20 10.77
C THR A 354 -6.08 14.77 9.81
N ALA A 355 -6.56 13.96 8.86
CA ALA A 355 -7.57 14.38 7.90
C ALA A 355 -8.42 13.19 7.42
N LYS A 356 -9.54 13.51 6.77
CA LYS A 356 -10.32 12.59 5.93
C LYS A 356 -10.25 13.09 4.49
N TYR A 357 -10.26 12.16 3.51
CA TYR A 357 -10.31 12.55 2.12
C TYR A 357 -11.69 12.33 1.51
N PHE A 358 -11.96 13.14 0.50
CA PHE A 358 -13.23 13.21 -0.19
C PHE A 358 -12.98 13.07 -1.69
N THR A 359 -13.86 12.36 -2.36
CA THR A 359 -13.82 12.18 -3.80
C THR A 359 -14.02 13.51 -4.53
N PRO A 360 -13.79 13.59 -5.85
CA PRO A 360 -14.14 14.78 -6.63
C PRO A 360 -15.60 15.23 -6.50
N ALA A 361 -16.52 14.30 -6.31
CA ALA A 361 -17.93 14.58 -6.05
C ALA A 361 -18.20 15.07 -4.61
N GLY A 362 -17.19 15.18 -3.76
CA GLY A 362 -17.32 15.64 -2.36
C GLY A 362 -17.83 14.58 -1.39
N VAL A 363 -17.83 13.31 -1.78
CA VAL A 363 -18.28 12.18 -0.94
C VAL A 363 -17.13 11.68 -0.09
N SER A 364 -17.36 11.45 1.21
CA SER A 364 -16.39 10.79 2.07
C SER A 364 -16.30 9.31 1.76
N ILE A 365 -15.09 8.79 1.61
CA ILE A 365 -14.83 7.35 1.43
C ILE A 365 -14.88 6.60 2.77
N GLU A 366 -14.66 7.28 3.89
CA GLU A 366 -14.55 6.65 5.21
C GLU A 366 -15.79 5.84 5.57
N GLY A 367 -15.59 4.53 5.80
CA GLY A 367 -16.63 3.57 6.16
C GLY A 367 -17.62 3.22 5.03
N VAL A 368 -17.49 3.86 3.86
CA VAL A 368 -18.40 3.66 2.71
C VAL A 368 -17.70 3.00 1.53
N GLY A 369 -16.48 3.43 1.22
CA GLY A 369 -15.74 2.98 0.05
C GLY A 369 -16.25 3.56 -1.26
N VAL A 370 -15.71 3.03 -2.37
CA VAL A 370 -16.11 3.37 -3.74
C VAL A 370 -17.09 2.32 -4.24
N THR A 371 -18.31 2.76 -4.57
CA THR A 371 -19.32 1.89 -5.19
C THR A 371 -19.01 1.73 -6.68
N PRO A 372 -18.92 0.51 -7.23
CA PRO A 372 -18.69 0.31 -8.65
C PRO A 372 -19.89 0.79 -9.48
N ASP A 373 -19.65 1.19 -10.73
CA ASP A 373 -20.72 1.51 -11.70
C ASP A 373 -21.42 0.23 -12.18
N VAL A 374 -20.66 -0.86 -12.25
CA VAL A 374 -21.16 -2.19 -12.61
C VAL A 374 -20.74 -3.19 -11.53
N ALA A 375 -21.70 -3.54 -10.68
CA ALA A 375 -21.47 -4.51 -9.61
C ALA A 375 -21.41 -5.94 -10.20
N ILE A 376 -20.27 -6.61 -10.01
CA ILE A 376 -20.02 -8.00 -10.41
C ILE A 376 -19.31 -8.69 -9.26
N ALA A 377 -19.95 -9.70 -8.67
CA ALA A 377 -19.31 -10.51 -7.65
C ALA A 377 -18.08 -11.24 -8.23
N GLN A 378 -17.02 -11.26 -7.46
CA GLN A 378 -15.86 -12.07 -7.81
C GLN A 378 -16.27 -13.53 -7.70
N ALA A 379 -16.31 -14.24 -8.84
CA ALA A 379 -16.64 -15.66 -8.81
C ALA A 379 -15.46 -16.41 -8.19
N THR A 380 -15.66 -16.94 -6.99
CA THR A 380 -14.83 -18.03 -6.49
C THR A 380 -15.26 -19.29 -7.25
N LEU A 381 -14.49 -19.69 -8.26
CA LEU A 381 -14.70 -20.99 -8.87
C LEU A 381 -14.63 -22.07 -7.77
N PRO A 382 -15.62 -22.99 -7.66
CA PRO A 382 -15.53 -24.10 -6.72
C PRO A 382 -14.22 -24.85 -6.98
N GLN A 383 -13.51 -25.24 -5.94
CA GLN A 383 -12.23 -25.95 -6.04
C GLN A 383 -12.33 -27.26 -6.85
N SER A 384 -13.53 -27.80 -7.04
CA SER A 384 -13.80 -29.00 -7.85
C SER A 384 -13.55 -28.83 -9.34
N ASN A 385 -13.49 -27.62 -9.90
CA ASN A 385 -13.28 -27.39 -11.33
C ASN A 385 -11.82 -27.05 -11.70
N LYS A 386 -10.87 -27.13 -10.76
CA LYS A 386 -9.42 -27.01 -11.05
C LYS A 386 -8.82 -28.18 -11.82
N ALA A 387 -9.59 -29.20 -12.19
CA ALA A 387 -9.09 -30.45 -12.76
C ALA A 387 -9.50 -30.71 -14.21
N VAL A 388 -9.78 -29.69 -15.03
CA VAL A 388 -9.76 -29.88 -16.49
C VAL A 388 -8.55 -29.15 -17.05
N ILE A 389 -7.37 -29.66 -16.70
CA ILE A 389 -6.15 -29.37 -17.43
C ILE A 389 -6.23 -30.19 -18.73
N ILE A 390 -6.69 -29.56 -19.79
CA ILE A 390 -6.37 -30.05 -21.13
C ILE A 390 -4.88 -29.76 -21.32
N LYS A 391 -4.04 -30.77 -21.10
CA LYS A 391 -2.64 -30.74 -21.44
C LYS A 391 -2.51 -30.53 -22.94
N ASN A 392 -2.38 -29.29 -23.37
CA ASN A 392 -1.88 -28.99 -24.71
C ASN A 392 -0.35 -28.92 -24.61
N GLU A 393 0.31 -30.07 -24.78
CA GLU A 393 1.77 -30.26 -24.64
C GLU A 393 2.61 -29.52 -25.69
N GLN A 394 2.02 -28.66 -26.52
CA GLN A 394 2.71 -28.02 -27.64
C GLN A 394 3.11 -26.56 -27.44
N ASN A 395 2.78 -25.92 -26.31
CA ASN A 395 3.21 -24.54 -26.09
C ASN A 395 3.84 -24.33 -24.70
N LYS A 396 5.14 -24.65 -24.58
CA LYS A 396 5.92 -24.51 -23.34
C LYS A 396 6.21 -23.05 -22.92
N ASN A 397 5.77 -22.07 -23.71
CA ASN A 397 6.06 -20.64 -23.50
C ASN A 397 4.81 -19.76 -23.36
N ALA A 398 3.62 -20.33 -23.22
CA ALA A 398 2.42 -19.53 -22.91
C ALA A 398 2.48 -19.08 -21.44
N PRO A 399 2.33 -17.79 -21.15
CA PRO A 399 2.35 -17.31 -19.78
C PRO A 399 1.17 -17.90 -19.00
N GLN A 400 1.40 -18.25 -17.74
CA GLN A 400 0.47 -18.88 -16.79
C GLN A 400 -0.87 -18.13 -16.62
N PHE A 401 -1.00 -16.91 -17.15
CA PHE A 401 -2.13 -16.01 -17.01
C PHE A 401 -3.37 -16.36 -17.87
N GLU A 402 -3.23 -17.06 -18.99
CA GLU A 402 -4.40 -17.35 -19.84
C GLU A 402 -5.45 -18.26 -19.20
N HIS A 403 -5.08 -19.12 -18.25
CA HIS A 403 -6.02 -20.02 -17.58
C HIS A 403 -6.81 -19.37 -16.43
N GLU A 404 -6.28 -18.30 -15.81
CA GLU A 404 -6.98 -17.54 -14.77
C GLU A 404 -8.03 -16.59 -15.36
N ILE A 405 -7.84 -16.11 -16.58
CA ILE A 405 -8.71 -15.11 -17.25
C ILE A 405 -10.08 -15.68 -17.60
N LEU A 406 -10.20 -16.96 -17.95
CA LEU A 406 -11.47 -17.58 -18.38
C LEU A 406 -12.52 -17.69 -17.26
N GLY A 407 -12.09 -17.62 -15.99
CA GLY A 407 -12.98 -17.65 -14.81
C GLY A 407 -13.25 -16.29 -14.18
N ASP A 408 -12.56 -15.21 -14.63
CA ASP A 408 -12.67 -13.87 -14.06
C ASP A 408 -13.82 -13.07 -14.71
N LEU A 409 -15.01 -13.19 -14.12
CA LEU A 409 -16.22 -12.51 -14.61
C LEU A 409 -16.08 -10.99 -14.64
N GLN A 410 -15.32 -10.39 -13.71
CA GLN A 410 -15.08 -8.95 -13.66
C GLN A 410 -14.22 -8.51 -14.83
N LEU A 411 -13.13 -9.23 -15.12
CA LEU A 411 -12.27 -8.95 -16.27
C LEU A 411 -12.99 -9.19 -17.61
N VAL A 412 -13.79 -10.25 -17.72
CA VAL A 412 -14.64 -10.51 -18.90
C VAL A 412 -15.58 -9.32 -19.14
N LYS A 413 -16.24 -8.83 -18.08
CA LYS A 413 -17.14 -7.67 -18.18
C LYS A 413 -16.38 -6.39 -18.57
N ALA A 414 -15.19 -6.17 -18.01
CA ALA A 414 -14.34 -5.03 -18.36
C ALA A 414 -13.99 -5.04 -19.86
N LYS A 415 -13.55 -6.19 -20.40
CA LYS A 415 -13.28 -6.36 -21.84
C LYS A 415 -14.52 -6.08 -22.70
N GLN A 416 -15.69 -6.54 -22.29
CA GLN A 416 -16.94 -6.28 -22.99
C GLN A 416 -17.26 -4.79 -23.03
N LEU A 417 -17.11 -4.07 -21.91
CA LEU A 417 -17.37 -2.64 -21.84
C LEU A 417 -16.41 -1.83 -22.74
N LEU A 418 -15.13 -2.22 -22.78
CA LEU A 418 -14.15 -1.58 -23.67
C LEU A 418 -14.44 -1.82 -25.16
N SER A 419 -15.06 -2.95 -25.53
CA SER A 419 -15.42 -3.25 -26.92
C SER A 419 -16.66 -2.50 -27.42
N MET A 420 -17.44 -1.89 -26.51
CA MET A 420 -18.67 -1.16 -26.81
C MET A 420 -18.46 0.35 -26.93
N GLN A 421 -17.26 0.85 -26.58
CA GLN A 421 -16.86 2.25 -26.65
C GLN A 421 -15.91 2.50 -27.85
#